data_2040a50ccf422ba7a0ef3401d5fd14b8
#
_entry.id   2040a50ccf422ba7a0ef3401d5fd14b8
#
_cell.length_a   1.000
_cell.length_b   1.000
_cell.length_c   1.000
_cell.angle_alpha   90.00
_cell.angle_beta   90.00
_cell.angle_gamma   90.00
#
_symmetry.space_group_name_H-M   'P 1'
#
loop_
_entity.id
_entity.type
_entity.pdbx_description
1 polymer ?
#
loop_
_entity_poly.entity_id
_entity_poly.type
_entity_poly.pdbx_seq_one_letter_code
_entity_poly.pdbx_strand_id
1 'polypeptide(L)'
;YQLAGKSIRRRGRIEVDFEDKEFIPKSVFHLPETINRVIKLIRKSKRDNALIVIDAIRNPYEAKFFKDRYSAFHLMSINAPDEHRTNYLRKLHKFSEKQIEEIDSVESGKGDNSYKHLTNPNVTKCIELSDIHIFNPKNEFDNDNILKAQLAWYIALMKHPGLITPTAMERVMQVAYTVKLNSGCISRQVGAVV
;
A
#
# COMPACT_ATOMS: atom_id res chain seq x y z
N TYR A 1 4.04 -13.06 9.64
CA TYR A 1 3.28 -12.69 8.42
C TYR A 1 4.22 -12.34 7.25
N GLN A 2 5.28 -11.54 7.43
CA GLN A 2 6.21 -11.14 6.36
C GLN A 2 6.90 -12.35 5.72
N LEU A 3 7.42 -13.27 6.52
CA LEU A 3 8.05 -14.50 6.05
C LEU A 3 7.09 -15.41 5.30
N ALA A 4 5.86 -15.57 5.80
CA ALA A 4 4.83 -16.35 5.12
C ALA A 4 4.48 -15.75 3.74
N GLY A 5 4.29 -14.45 3.66
CA GLY A 5 4.06 -13.76 2.39
C GLY A 5 5.22 -13.93 1.42
N LYS A 6 6.46 -13.84 1.90
CA LYS A 6 7.67 -14.07 1.10
C LYS A 6 7.72 -15.52 0.58
N SER A 7 7.43 -16.51 1.43
CA SER A 7 7.41 -17.91 1.05
C SER A 7 6.36 -18.21 -0.03
N ILE A 8 5.13 -17.67 0.13
CA ILE A 8 4.07 -17.84 -0.87
C ILE A 8 4.47 -17.24 -2.21
N ARG A 9 5.05 -16.04 -2.25
CA ARG A 9 5.50 -15.37 -3.49
C ARG A 9 6.63 -16.11 -4.17
N ARG A 10 7.48 -16.81 -3.41
CA ARG A 10 8.62 -17.58 -3.97
C ARG A 10 8.22 -18.94 -4.49
N ARG A 11 7.38 -19.66 -3.76
CA ARG A 11 7.10 -21.10 -3.98
C ARG A 11 5.63 -21.45 -4.13
N GLY A 12 4.72 -20.51 -3.88
CA GLY A 12 3.28 -20.76 -3.90
C GLY A 12 2.74 -21.47 -2.66
N ARG A 13 3.55 -21.68 -1.62
CA ARG A 13 3.15 -22.34 -0.37
C ARG A 13 3.85 -21.72 0.84
N ILE A 14 3.29 -21.95 2.04
CA ILE A 14 3.89 -21.49 3.30
C ILE A 14 4.87 -22.56 3.77
N GLU A 15 6.13 -22.20 3.91
CA GLU A 15 7.19 -23.02 4.49
C GLU A 15 7.89 -22.21 5.58
N VAL A 16 8.24 -22.89 6.70
CA VAL A 16 8.91 -22.25 7.84
C VAL A 16 10.42 -22.17 7.59
N ASP A 17 10.98 -23.25 7.03
CA ASP A 17 12.41 -23.37 6.71
C ASP A 17 12.59 -23.36 5.19
N PHE A 18 12.66 -22.18 4.61
CA PHE A 18 13.02 -22.09 3.21
C PHE A 18 14.44 -21.54 3.06
N GLU A 19 15.33 -22.38 2.56
CA GLU A 19 16.61 -21.90 2.05
C GLU A 19 16.39 -21.03 0.82
N ASP A 20 17.21 -20.00 0.66
CA ASP A 20 17.08 -18.95 -0.36
C ASP A 20 17.25 -19.43 -1.82
N LYS A 21 17.31 -20.74 -2.06
CA LYS A 21 17.81 -21.33 -3.31
C LYS A 21 16.77 -21.55 -4.40
N GLU A 22 15.47 -21.57 -4.09
CA GLU A 22 14.48 -21.93 -5.09
C GLU A 22 13.44 -20.84 -5.32
N PHE A 23 13.33 -20.36 -6.53
CA PHE A 23 12.36 -19.35 -6.96
C PHE A 23 11.53 -19.88 -8.13
N ILE A 24 10.22 -19.89 -7.95
CA ILE A 24 9.25 -20.30 -8.99
C ILE A 24 8.57 -19.05 -9.53
N PRO A 25 8.87 -18.56 -10.74
CA PRO A 25 8.34 -17.29 -11.27
C PRO A 25 6.81 -17.19 -11.24
N LYS A 26 6.12 -18.29 -11.50
CA LYS A 26 4.64 -18.35 -11.47
C LYS A 26 4.06 -18.08 -10.08
N SER A 27 4.83 -18.27 -9.01
CA SER A 27 4.38 -18.09 -7.64
C SER A 27 4.27 -16.63 -7.21
N VAL A 28 4.90 -15.70 -7.92
CA VAL A 28 4.85 -14.25 -7.61
C VAL A 28 3.42 -13.74 -7.48
N PHE A 29 2.53 -14.20 -8.36
CA PHE A 29 1.12 -13.81 -8.39
C PHE A 29 0.18 -14.76 -7.66
N HIS A 30 0.71 -15.81 -7.02
CA HIS A 30 -0.13 -16.81 -6.34
C HIS A 30 -1.02 -16.20 -5.24
N LEU A 31 -0.46 -15.31 -4.44
CA LEU A 31 -1.21 -14.64 -3.38
C LEU A 31 -2.33 -13.75 -3.93
N PRO A 32 -2.06 -12.78 -4.84
CA PRO A 32 -3.13 -11.95 -5.39
C PRO A 32 -4.13 -12.74 -6.24
N GLU A 33 -3.74 -13.82 -6.90
CA GLU A 33 -4.69 -14.71 -7.60
C GLU A 33 -5.62 -15.44 -6.61
N THR A 34 -5.10 -15.89 -5.48
CA THR A 34 -5.91 -16.52 -4.43
C THR A 34 -6.91 -15.53 -3.85
N ILE A 35 -6.46 -14.32 -3.51
CA ILE A 35 -7.34 -13.22 -3.06
C ILE A 35 -8.40 -12.92 -4.13
N ASN A 36 -8.01 -12.86 -5.40
CA ASN A 36 -8.94 -12.62 -6.51
C ASN A 36 -10.03 -13.70 -6.61
N ARG A 37 -9.70 -14.97 -6.36
CA ARG A 37 -10.69 -16.04 -6.31
C ARG A 37 -11.69 -15.83 -5.16
N VAL A 38 -11.20 -15.44 -3.99
CA VAL A 38 -12.05 -15.11 -2.83
C VAL A 38 -12.96 -13.93 -3.13
N ILE A 39 -12.43 -12.86 -3.74
CA ILE A 39 -13.23 -11.69 -4.18
C ILE A 39 -14.37 -12.11 -5.10
N LYS A 40 -14.08 -12.95 -6.10
CA LYS A 40 -15.11 -13.46 -7.03
C LYS A 40 -16.20 -14.26 -6.32
N LEU A 41 -15.84 -15.08 -5.33
CA LEU A 41 -16.80 -15.85 -4.53
C LEU A 41 -17.68 -14.92 -3.70
N ILE A 42 -17.10 -13.93 -3.03
CA ILE A 42 -17.85 -12.93 -2.24
C ILE A 42 -18.81 -12.16 -3.13
N ARG A 43 -18.35 -11.66 -4.28
CA ARG A 43 -19.20 -10.91 -5.22
C ARG A 43 -20.36 -11.76 -5.72
N LYS A 44 -20.12 -13.01 -6.09
CA LYS A 44 -21.17 -13.95 -6.48
C LYS A 44 -22.22 -14.14 -5.37
N SER A 45 -21.77 -14.26 -4.13
CA SER A 45 -22.65 -14.42 -2.96
C SER A 45 -23.46 -13.14 -2.66
N LYS A 46 -22.89 -11.96 -2.87
CA LYS A 46 -23.48 -10.65 -2.56
C LYS A 46 -24.10 -9.95 -3.77
N ARG A 47 -24.33 -10.64 -4.88
CA ARG A 47 -24.88 -10.10 -6.14
C ARG A 47 -24.14 -8.86 -6.63
N ASP A 48 -22.81 -8.94 -6.64
CA ASP A 48 -21.87 -7.87 -7.01
C ASP A 48 -21.85 -6.61 -6.14
N ASN A 49 -22.66 -6.51 -5.08
CA ASN A 49 -22.66 -5.41 -4.12
C ASN A 49 -21.81 -5.76 -2.89
N ALA A 50 -20.50 -5.78 -3.04
CA ALA A 50 -19.60 -6.06 -1.94
C ALA A 50 -18.53 -4.96 -1.81
N LEU A 51 -18.38 -4.41 -0.60
CA LEU A 51 -17.23 -3.60 -0.21
C LEU A 51 -16.21 -4.55 0.42
N ILE A 52 -15.02 -4.61 -0.16
CA ILE A 52 -13.96 -5.53 0.25
C ILE A 52 -12.73 -4.72 0.61
N VAL A 53 -12.17 -4.97 1.76
CA VAL A 53 -10.89 -4.39 2.20
C VAL A 53 -9.83 -5.49 2.17
N ILE A 54 -8.72 -5.20 1.51
CA ILE A 54 -7.53 -6.06 1.52
C ILE A 54 -6.51 -5.37 2.43
N ASP A 55 -6.24 -5.98 3.58
CA ASP A 55 -5.28 -5.43 4.54
C ASP A 55 -3.84 -5.79 4.15
N ALA A 56 -2.97 -4.82 4.36
CA ALA A 56 -1.51 -4.94 4.30
C ALA A 56 -0.94 -5.42 2.95
N ILE A 57 -1.32 -4.80 1.83
CA ILE A 57 -0.59 -4.96 0.57
C ILE A 57 0.81 -4.35 0.73
N ARG A 58 1.84 -5.16 0.61
CA ARG A 58 3.24 -4.76 0.81
C ARG A 58 4.15 -4.99 -0.39
N ASN A 59 3.62 -5.59 -1.44
CA ASN A 59 4.37 -5.85 -2.66
C ASN A 59 3.75 -5.05 -3.83
N PRO A 60 4.55 -4.27 -4.58
CA PRO A 60 4.03 -3.42 -5.65
C PRO A 60 3.41 -4.19 -6.82
N TYR A 61 3.83 -5.43 -7.05
CA TYR A 61 3.24 -6.27 -8.10
C TYR A 61 1.83 -6.74 -7.73
N GLU A 62 1.57 -6.97 -6.43
CA GLU A 62 0.22 -7.25 -5.94
C GLU A 62 -0.70 -6.03 -6.10
N ALA A 63 -0.20 -4.84 -5.77
CA ALA A 63 -0.94 -3.60 -5.96
C ALA A 63 -1.29 -3.39 -7.45
N LYS A 64 -0.32 -3.55 -8.36
CA LYS A 64 -0.54 -3.46 -9.80
C LYS A 64 -1.54 -4.51 -10.30
N PHE A 65 -1.43 -5.76 -9.83
CA PHE A 65 -2.35 -6.83 -10.20
C PHE A 65 -3.82 -6.46 -9.95
N PHE A 66 -4.11 -5.84 -8.80
CA PHE A 66 -5.47 -5.40 -8.49
C PHE A 66 -5.87 -4.14 -9.25
N LYS A 67 -4.97 -3.17 -9.44
CA LYS A 67 -5.22 -1.96 -10.23
C LYS A 67 -5.57 -2.29 -11.69
N ASP A 68 -4.83 -3.20 -12.30
CA ASP A 68 -5.06 -3.61 -13.68
C ASP A 68 -6.34 -4.41 -13.87
N ARG A 69 -6.81 -5.07 -12.81
CA ARG A 69 -7.97 -5.98 -12.88
C ARG A 69 -9.28 -5.35 -12.45
N TYR A 70 -9.25 -4.38 -11.57
CA TYR A 70 -10.44 -3.77 -10.97
C TYR A 70 -10.40 -2.25 -11.07
N SER A 71 -11.27 -1.68 -11.89
CA SER A 71 -11.40 -0.22 -12.03
C SER A 71 -11.81 0.48 -10.73
N ALA A 72 -12.54 -0.22 -9.86
CA ALA A 72 -12.96 0.28 -8.54
C ALA A 72 -12.01 -0.14 -7.40
N PHE A 73 -10.78 -0.52 -7.72
CA PHE A 73 -9.75 -0.76 -6.72
C PHE A 73 -9.01 0.54 -6.43
N HIS A 74 -8.98 0.91 -5.17
CA HIS A 74 -8.23 2.07 -4.68
C HIS A 74 -7.20 1.62 -3.65
N LEU A 75 -5.94 1.92 -3.90
CA LEU A 75 -4.86 1.66 -2.98
C LEU A 75 -4.70 2.85 -2.04
N MET A 76 -4.86 2.60 -0.74
CA MET A 76 -4.73 3.63 0.29
C MET A 76 -3.47 3.39 1.11
N SER A 77 -2.63 4.41 1.25
CA SER A 77 -1.52 4.40 2.19
C SER A 77 -1.89 5.18 3.45
N ILE A 78 -1.54 4.62 4.60
CA ILE A 78 -1.71 5.27 5.90
C ILE A 78 -0.31 5.62 6.41
N ASN A 79 -0.03 6.89 6.54
CA ASN A 79 1.29 7.41 6.88
C ASN A 79 1.26 8.10 8.24
N ALA A 80 2.33 7.93 8.98
CA ALA A 80 2.61 8.65 10.23
C ALA A 80 4.04 9.19 10.20
N PRO A 81 4.34 10.31 10.89
CA PRO A 81 5.72 10.73 11.09
C PRO A 81 6.53 9.62 11.76
N ASP A 82 7.79 9.45 11.36
CA ASP A 82 8.66 8.37 11.86
C ASP A 82 8.80 8.38 13.37
N GLU A 83 8.89 9.55 13.98
CA GLU A 83 8.95 9.71 15.43
C GLU A 83 7.67 9.14 16.11
N HIS A 84 6.49 9.47 15.58
CA HIS A 84 5.22 9.00 16.14
C HIS A 84 5.07 7.50 15.95
N ARG A 85 5.44 6.98 14.78
CA ARG A 85 5.43 5.55 14.47
C ARG A 85 6.36 4.78 15.41
N THR A 86 7.58 5.26 15.57
CA THR A 86 8.59 4.63 16.44
C THR A 86 8.12 4.63 17.90
N ASN A 87 7.60 5.75 18.39
CA ASN A 87 7.05 5.85 19.72
C ASN A 87 5.86 4.90 19.94
N TYR A 88 4.97 4.76 18.95
CA TYR A 88 3.85 3.83 18.99
C TYR A 88 4.34 2.38 19.09
N LEU A 89 5.29 1.98 18.24
CA LEU A 89 5.85 0.63 18.25
C LEU A 89 6.54 0.29 19.58
N ARG A 90 7.28 1.24 20.15
CA ARG A 90 7.94 1.06 21.45
C ARG A 90 6.95 0.96 22.61
N LYS A 91 5.97 1.86 22.68
CA LYS A 91 5.04 1.95 23.82
C LYS A 91 4.00 0.84 23.80
N LEU A 92 3.37 0.59 22.67
CA LEU A 92 2.27 -0.37 22.55
C LEU A 92 2.76 -1.79 22.30
N HIS A 93 3.69 -1.96 21.38
CA HIS A 93 4.19 -3.28 20.97
C HIS A 93 5.48 -3.70 21.67
N LYS A 94 6.08 -2.80 22.48
CA LYS A 94 7.32 -3.03 23.24
C LYS A 94 8.50 -3.50 22.38
N PHE A 95 8.54 -3.06 21.12
CA PHE A 95 9.64 -3.38 20.22
C PHE A 95 10.91 -2.60 20.60
N SER A 96 12.05 -3.28 20.55
CA SER A 96 13.37 -2.66 20.66
C SER A 96 13.74 -1.90 19.39
N GLU A 97 14.73 -1.00 19.47
CA GLU A 97 15.22 -0.27 18.29
C GLU A 97 15.71 -1.22 17.20
N LYS A 98 16.46 -2.25 17.57
CA LYS A 98 16.94 -3.25 16.61
C LYS A 98 15.81 -3.96 15.87
N GLN A 99 14.72 -4.30 16.56
CA GLN A 99 13.56 -4.93 15.92
C GLN A 99 12.84 -3.97 14.96
N ILE A 100 12.77 -2.68 15.30
CA ILE A 100 12.19 -1.66 14.41
C ILE A 100 13.05 -1.50 13.16
N GLU A 101 14.37 -1.40 13.30
CA GLU A 101 15.33 -1.31 12.19
C GLU A 101 15.26 -2.55 11.28
N GLU A 102 15.15 -3.74 11.86
CA GLU A 102 15.00 -4.99 11.10
C GLU A 102 13.70 -4.99 10.28
N ILE A 103 12.57 -4.57 10.89
CA ILE A 103 11.29 -4.45 10.18
C ILE A 103 11.42 -3.45 9.03
N ASP A 104 12.01 -2.29 9.28
CA ASP A 104 12.17 -1.22 8.29
C ASP A 104 13.08 -1.64 7.13
N SER A 105 14.16 -2.35 7.43
CA SER A 105 15.05 -2.89 6.40
C SER A 105 14.36 -3.88 5.48
N VAL A 106 13.52 -4.75 6.04
CA VAL A 106 12.74 -5.74 5.26
C VAL A 106 11.67 -5.04 4.42
N GLU A 107 11.00 -4.02 4.97
CA GLU A 107 9.88 -3.32 4.29
C GLU A 107 10.34 -2.31 3.25
N SER A 108 11.56 -1.75 3.38
CA SER A 108 12.08 -0.76 2.44
C SER A 108 12.44 -1.31 1.05
N GLY A 109 12.61 -2.63 0.93
CA GLY A 109 13.02 -3.28 -0.32
C GLY A 109 14.42 -2.88 -0.80
N LYS A 110 15.25 -2.28 0.06
CA LYS A 110 16.62 -1.87 -0.27
C LYS A 110 17.52 -3.11 -0.38
N GLY A 111 18.25 -3.22 -1.46
CA GLY A 111 19.51 -3.97 -1.48
C GLY A 111 19.56 -5.27 -2.28
N ASP A 112 18.74 -5.51 -3.32
CA ASP A 112 19.00 -6.69 -4.13
C ASP A 112 18.62 -6.52 -5.61
N ASN A 113 19.60 -6.71 -6.50
CA ASN A 113 19.45 -6.70 -7.95
C ASN A 113 18.98 -8.05 -8.52
N SER A 114 18.59 -8.98 -7.66
CA SER A 114 18.14 -10.32 -8.04
C SER A 114 16.61 -10.41 -8.06
N TYR A 115 16.05 -11.54 -8.48
CA TYR A 115 14.61 -11.82 -8.45
C TYR A 115 13.92 -11.55 -7.08
N LYS A 116 14.69 -11.32 -6.03
CA LYS A 116 14.20 -10.99 -4.69
C LYS A 116 13.33 -9.72 -4.67
N HIS A 117 13.57 -8.78 -5.58
CA HIS A 117 12.70 -7.60 -5.72
C HIS A 117 11.26 -7.95 -6.12
N LEU A 118 11.03 -9.10 -6.76
CA LEU A 118 9.68 -9.57 -7.12
C LEU A 118 8.91 -10.13 -5.91
N THR A 119 9.63 -10.69 -4.96
CA THR A 119 9.04 -11.46 -3.84
C THR A 119 9.09 -10.72 -2.50
N ASN A 120 10.05 -9.82 -2.33
CA ASN A 120 10.20 -9.07 -1.10
C ASN A 120 9.14 -7.96 -0.97
N PRO A 121 8.79 -7.58 0.25
CA PRO A 121 8.02 -6.35 0.47
C PRO A 121 8.78 -5.13 -0.06
N ASN A 122 8.05 -4.16 -0.55
CA ASN A 122 8.54 -2.82 -0.86
C ASN A 122 7.41 -1.82 -0.59
N VAL A 123 7.28 -1.46 0.67
CA VAL A 123 6.22 -0.58 1.16
C VAL A 123 6.38 0.82 0.58
N THR A 124 7.61 1.31 0.44
CA THR A 124 7.89 2.62 -0.18
C THR A 124 7.29 2.69 -1.58
N LYS A 125 7.49 1.63 -2.37
CA LYS A 125 6.93 1.59 -3.74
C LYS A 125 5.40 1.43 -3.74
N CYS A 126 4.83 0.75 -2.75
CA CYS A 126 3.38 0.68 -2.60
C CYS A 126 2.79 2.06 -2.23
N ILE A 127 3.47 2.83 -1.37
CA ILE A 127 3.07 4.20 -1.05
C ILE A 127 3.09 5.07 -2.31
N GLU A 128 4.15 5.04 -3.12
CA GLU A 128 4.23 5.76 -4.38
C GLU A 128 3.11 5.39 -5.39
N LEU A 129 2.65 4.14 -5.34
CA LEU A 129 1.57 3.64 -6.18
C LEU A 129 0.18 3.92 -5.61
N SER A 130 0.07 4.43 -4.39
CA SER A 130 -1.21 4.66 -3.74
C SER A 130 -2.00 5.78 -4.41
N ASP A 131 -3.31 5.59 -4.49
CA ASP A 131 -4.24 6.57 -5.04
C ASP A 131 -4.65 7.61 -3.97
N ILE A 132 -4.60 7.19 -2.71
CA ILE A 132 -5.04 7.97 -1.56
C ILE A 132 -3.98 7.87 -0.48
N HIS A 133 -3.59 9.03 0.07
CA HIS A 133 -2.65 9.12 1.17
C HIS A 133 -3.37 9.66 2.40
N ILE A 134 -3.44 8.84 3.44
CA ILE A 134 -4.06 9.20 4.72
C ILE A 134 -2.95 9.50 5.73
N PHE A 135 -3.11 10.61 6.42
CA PHE A 135 -2.23 11.01 7.49
C PHE A 135 -2.81 10.60 8.84
N ASN A 136 -2.09 9.75 9.56
CA ASN A 136 -2.46 9.29 10.90
C ASN A 136 -1.32 9.57 11.88
N PRO A 137 -1.27 10.76 12.50
CA PRO A 137 -0.14 11.17 13.32
C PRO A 137 0.05 10.35 14.59
N LYS A 138 -1.00 9.65 15.08
CA LYS A 138 -0.93 8.86 16.33
C LYS A 138 -0.37 9.63 17.52
N ASN A 139 -0.67 10.94 17.63
CA ASN A 139 -0.27 11.77 18.76
C ASN A 139 -0.90 11.28 20.04
N GLU A 140 -2.14 10.85 19.97
CA GLU A 140 -2.91 10.23 21.04
C GLU A 140 -3.21 8.78 20.63
N PHE A 141 -2.72 7.81 21.42
CA PHE A 141 -2.79 6.39 21.05
C PHE A 141 -4.22 5.87 20.90
N ASP A 142 -5.17 6.43 21.63
CA ASP A 142 -6.55 5.99 21.65
C ASP A 142 -7.49 6.86 20.80
N ASN A 143 -6.98 7.90 20.14
CA ASN A 143 -7.79 8.81 19.33
C ASN A 143 -7.60 8.57 17.83
N ASP A 144 -8.53 7.84 17.24
CA ASP A 144 -8.58 7.58 15.80
C ASP A 144 -9.55 8.51 15.04
N ASN A 145 -10.01 9.60 15.64
CA ASN A 145 -11.04 10.46 15.03
C ASN A 145 -10.57 11.10 13.72
N ILE A 146 -9.30 11.53 13.65
CA ILE A 146 -8.71 12.10 12.43
C ILE A 146 -8.70 11.05 11.32
N LEU A 147 -8.26 9.83 11.62
CA LEU A 147 -8.25 8.72 10.68
C LEU A 147 -9.65 8.37 10.19
N LYS A 148 -10.61 8.28 11.12
CA LYS A 148 -12.02 7.99 10.79
C LYS A 148 -12.64 9.07 9.90
N ALA A 149 -12.37 10.34 10.17
CA ALA A 149 -12.87 11.45 9.37
C ALA A 149 -12.31 11.40 7.93
N GLN A 150 -10.99 11.20 7.77
CA GLN A 150 -10.38 11.04 6.45
C GLN A 150 -10.92 9.82 5.70
N LEU A 151 -11.06 8.66 6.38
CA LEU A 151 -11.63 7.47 5.78
C LEU A 151 -13.08 7.70 5.32
N ALA A 152 -13.92 8.32 6.16
CA ALA A 152 -15.30 8.64 5.81
C ALA A 152 -15.37 9.55 4.57
N TRP A 153 -14.51 10.56 4.50
CA TRP A 153 -14.40 11.46 3.35
C TRP A 153 -14.05 10.70 2.06
N TYR A 154 -12.99 9.91 2.07
CA TYR A 154 -12.56 9.18 0.87
C TYR A 154 -13.54 8.06 0.47
N ILE A 155 -14.17 7.39 1.44
CA ILE A 155 -15.24 6.42 1.13
C ILE A 155 -16.44 7.12 0.49
N ALA A 156 -16.83 8.29 0.98
CA ALA A 156 -17.90 9.09 0.38
C ALA A 156 -17.53 9.53 -1.05
N LEU A 157 -16.30 9.97 -1.27
CA LEU A 157 -15.78 10.33 -2.60
C LEU A 157 -15.81 9.14 -3.57
N MET A 158 -15.38 7.95 -3.14
CA MET A 158 -15.42 6.73 -3.96
C MET A 158 -16.84 6.30 -4.33
N LYS A 159 -17.80 6.48 -3.41
CA LYS A 159 -19.19 6.07 -3.63
C LYS A 159 -20.01 7.12 -4.38
N HIS A 160 -19.72 8.39 -4.19
CA HIS A 160 -20.49 9.52 -4.68
C HIS A 160 -19.58 10.66 -5.17
N PRO A 161 -18.78 10.45 -6.22
CA PRO A 161 -17.76 11.42 -6.65
C PRO A 161 -18.36 12.79 -7.05
N GLY A 162 -19.63 12.84 -7.46
CA GLY A 162 -20.29 14.08 -7.81
C GLY A 162 -20.75 14.95 -6.62
N LEU A 163 -20.76 14.38 -5.40
CA LEU A 163 -21.20 15.09 -4.18
C LEU A 163 -20.04 15.65 -3.36
N ILE A 164 -18.85 15.15 -3.58
CA ILE A 164 -17.65 15.56 -2.84
C ILE A 164 -16.75 16.37 -3.77
N THR A 165 -16.54 17.64 -3.43
CA THR A 165 -15.64 18.51 -4.20
C THR A 165 -14.21 18.40 -3.67
N PRO A 166 -13.18 18.51 -4.54
CA PRO A 166 -11.80 18.53 -4.10
C PRO A 166 -11.53 19.65 -3.10
N THR A 167 -10.70 19.38 -2.11
CA THR A 167 -10.20 20.38 -1.17
C THR A 167 -9.34 21.42 -1.88
N ALA A 168 -9.07 22.55 -1.23
CA ALA A 168 -8.18 23.58 -1.79
C ALA A 168 -6.79 23.01 -2.11
N MET A 169 -6.23 22.21 -1.21
CA MET A 169 -4.92 21.56 -1.41
C MET A 169 -4.93 20.59 -2.60
N GLU A 170 -5.95 19.77 -2.73
CA GLU A 170 -6.08 18.84 -3.87
C GLU A 170 -6.16 19.58 -5.20
N ARG A 171 -6.90 20.70 -5.26
CA ARG A 171 -6.96 21.54 -6.47
C ARG A 171 -5.61 22.15 -6.82
N VAL A 172 -4.90 22.69 -5.82
CA VAL A 172 -3.55 23.24 -6.01
C VAL A 172 -2.57 22.17 -6.49
N MET A 173 -2.61 20.98 -5.90
CA MET A 173 -1.78 19.84 -6.32
C MET A 173 -2.10 19.36 -7.73
N GLN A 174 -3.37 19.41 -8.15
CA GLN A 174 -3.76 19.08 -9.52
C GLN A 174 -3.19 20.09 -10.53
N VAL A 175 -3.21 21.38 -10.19
CA VAL A 175 -2.56 22.42 -11.01
C VAL A 175 -1.06 22.16 -11.11
N ALA A 176 -0.37 21.90 -10.00
CA ALA A 176 1.04 21.55 -9.99
C ALA A 176 1.34 20.31 -10.86
N TYR A 177 0.51 19.29 -10.78
CA TYR A 177 0.63 18.10 -11.62
C TYR A 177 0.49 18.43 -13.12
N THR A 178 -0.45 19.28 -13.48
CA THR A 178 -0.65 19.70 -14.87
C THR A 178 0.53 20.52 -15.38
N VAL A 179 1.02 21.46 -14.57
CA VAL A 179 2.19 22.30 -14.91
C VAL A 179 3.45 21.47 -15.14
N LYS A 180 3.65 20.41 -14.37
CA LYS A 180 4.79 19.51 -14.56
C LYS A 180 4.85 18.90 -15.98
N LEU A 181 3.71 18.70 -16.64
CA LEU A 181 3.65 18.16 -18.00
C LEU A 181 4.23 19.12 -19.05
N ASN A 182 4.37 20.39 -18.72
CA ASN A 182 5.00 21.39 -19.59
C ASN A 182 6.55 21.39 -19.49
N SER A 183 7.12 20.58 -18.58
CA SER A 183 8.56 20.46 -18.44
C SER A 183 9.17 19.73 -19.63
N GLY A 184 10.16 20.34 -20.27
CA GLY A 184 10.96 19.72 -21.34
C GLY A 184 11.99 18.69 -20.84
N CYS A 185 12.08 18.45 -19.54
CA CYS A 185 13.03 17.50 -18.98
C CYS A 185 12.52 16.05 -19.14
N ILE A 186 13.31 15.20 -19.79
CA ILE A 186 12.95 13.81 -20.06
C ILE A 186 13.14 12.93 -18.80
N SER A 187 14.13 13.24 -17.98
CA SER A 187 14.50 12.39 -16.85
C SER A 187 13.68 12.67 -15.58
N ARG A 188 13.32 13.92 -15.32
CA ARG A 188 12.57 14.32 -14.13
C ARG A 188 11.74 15.57 -14.38
N GLN A 189 10.44 15.42 -14.28
CA GLN A 189 9.50 16.54 -14.42
C GLN A 189 8.98 16.95 -13.04
N VAL A 190 9.05 18.23 -12.74
CA VAL A 190 8.57 18.83 -11.48
C VAL A 190 7.61 19.96 -11.81
N GLY A 191 6.48 20.01 -11.11
CA GLY A 191 5.53 21.12 -11.13
C GLY A 191 5.44 21.74 -9.74
N ALA A 192 5.38 23.05 -9.67
CA ALA A 192 5.17 23.79 -8.44
C ALA A 192 4.07 24.84 -8.62
N VAL A 193 3.35 25.12 -7.54
CA VAL A 193 2.34 26.17 -7.47
C VAL A 193 2.59 26.98 -6.19
N VAL A 194 2.51 28.29 -6.30
CA VAL A 194 2.67 29.24 -5.19
C VAL A 194 1.32 29.86 -4.86
#